data_a2f6c7722b64cd0f06c25ce40988049c
#
_entry.id   a2f6c7722b64cd0f06c25ce40988049c
#
_cell.length_a   1.000
_cell.length_b   1.000
_cell.length_c   1.000
_cell.angle_alpha   90.00
_cell.angle_beta   90.00
_cell.angle_gamma   90.00
#
_symmetry.space_group_name_H-M   'P 1'
#
loop_
_entity.id
_entity.type
_entity.pdbx_description
1 polymer ?
#
loop_
_entity_poly.entity_id
_entity_poly.type
_entity_poly.pdbx_seq_one_letter_code
_entity_poly.pdbx_strand_id
1 'polypeptide(L)'
;MTHDRMTTTAAEHRKLLFRTRIKVCGMTRAGDVRLASELGVDAVGFVFARESRRTVRPEEARLMRNALAPLVDAVAVFADNSADEVREAVRQVRPTLLQFHGSEDDGFCRGFGVPWVKAIPMGLGESESATALQLRYPGAAGFLFDSHGREPGGSGRIFDWNRVPAGLNRPAMLAGGLTPDNVFDAIVATMPWGVDVASGVESAPGIKDGDRMRRFVEEVRRADCRVENS
;
A
#
# COMPACT_ATOMS: atom_id res chain seq x y z
N MET A 1 20.80 1.70 46.17
CA MET A 1 21.04 1.39 44.77
C MET A 1 19.75 1.64 44.00
N THR A 2 19.61 2.84 43.49
CA THR A 2 18.44 3.30 42.76
C THR A 2 18.54 2.83 41.34
N HIS A 3 17.65 1.91 40.90
CA HIS A 3 17.48 1.53 39.51
C HIS A 3 16.90 2.73 38.73
N ASP A 4 17.77 3.41 38.03
CA ASP A 4 17.41 4.37 37.00
C ASP A 4 16.74 3.61 35.83
N ARG A 5 15.41 3.59 35.82
CA ARG A 5 14.64 3.11 34.66
C ARG A 5 14.73 4.20 33.60
N MET A 6 15.66 4.02 32.65
CA MET A 6 15.67 4.80 31.42
C MET A 6 14.29 4.67 30.78
N THR A 7 13.48 5.68 30.90
CA THR A 7 12.22 5.83 30.17
C THR A 7 12.55 6.21 28.74
N THR A 8 12.76 5.20 27.90
CA THR A 8 12.88 5.40 26.45
C THR A 8 11.59 6.03 25.94
N THR A 9 11.68 7.15 25.24
CA THR A 9 10.50 7.84 24.72
C THR A 9 9.80 7.01 23.64
N ALA A 10 8.50 7.24 23.41
CA ALA A 10 7.75 6.55 22.37
C ALA A 10 8.37 6.75 20.95
N ALA A 11 9.08 7.87 20.74
CA ALA A 11 9.82 8.16 19.52
C ALA A 11 11.06 7.27 19.35
N GLU A 12 11.82 7.04 20.44
CA GLU A 12 12.99 6.14 20.44
C GLU A 12 12.57 4.68 20.27
N HIS A 13 11.47 4.24 20.88
CA HIS A 13 10.92 2.90 20.64
C HIS A 13 10.50 2.70 19.18
N ARG A 14 9.96 3.74 18.53
CA ARG A 14 9.59 3.68 17.12
C ARG A 14 10.82 3.54 16.21
N LYS A 15 11.94 4.19 16.55
CA LYS A 15 13.21 4.08 15.81
C LYS A 15 13.78 2.65 15.85
N LEU A 16 13.75 2.00 16.99
CA LEU A 16 14.32 0.65 17.20
C LEU A 16 13.56 -0.49 16.51
N LEU A 17 12.29 -0.28 16.15
CA LEU A 17 11.42 -1.30 15.56
C LEU A 17 10.90 -0.91 14.16
N PHE A 18 11.46 0.17 13.59
CA PHE A 18 10.99 0.67 12.31
C PHE A 18 11.42 -0.23 11.17
N ARG A 19 10.45 -0.68 10.40
CA ARG A 19 10.65 -1.37 9.13
C ARG A 19 9.55 -0.95 8.17
N THR A 20 9.91 -0.44 7.02
CA THR A 20 8.96 -0.10 5.96
C THR A 20 8.36 -1.38 5.36
N ARG A 21 7.02 -1.47 5.34
CA ARG A 21 6.31 -2.57 4.67
C ARG A 21 6.26 -2.31 3.18
N ILE A 22 6.33 -3.40 2.41
CA ILE A 22 6.34 -3.33 0.94
C ILE A 22 5.10 -4.02 0.40
N LYS A 23 4.30 -3.27 -0.39
CA LYS A 23 3.23 -3.83 -1.19
C LYS A 23 3.56 -3.69 -2.67
N VAL A 24 3.36 -4.75 -3.45
CA VAL A 24 3.43 -4.71 -4.92
C VAL A 24 2.02 -4.92 -5.48
N CYS A 25 1.50 -3.88 -6.12
CA CYS A 25 0.11 -3.80 -6.56
C CYS A 25 -0.07 -4.11 -8.05
N GLY A 26 -1.26 -4.61 -8.42
CA GLY A 26 -1.61 -4.87 -9.82
C GLY A 26 -0.98 -6.15 -10.37
N MET A 27 -1.04 -7.23 -9.62
CA MET A 27 -0.61 -8.55 -10.06
C MET A 27 -1.60 -9.15 -11.05
N THR A 28 -1.07 -9.64 -12.19
CA THR A 28 -1.84 -10.30 -13.24
C THR A 28 -1.28 -11.67 -13.61
N ARG A 29 -0.14 -12.07 -13.04
CA ARG A 29 0.53 -13.33 -13.33
C ARG A 29 1.00 -14.02 -12.05
N ALA A 30 0.78 -15.32 -11.93
CA ALA A 30 1.20 -16.12 -10.77
C ALA A 30 2.73 -16.15 -10.56
N GLY A 31 3.50 -16.06 -11.66
CA GLY A 31 4.97 -15.97 -11.60
C GLY A 31 5.44 -14.71 -10.89
N ASP A 32 4.78 -13.56 -11.12
CA ASP A 32 5.11 -12.30 -10.48
C ASP A 32 4.74 -12.32 -8.98
N VAL A 33 3.62 -12.97 -8.64
CA VAL A 33 3.20 -13.16 -7.24
C VAL A 33 4.22 -14.01 -6.46
N ARG A 34 4.71 -15.10 -7.08
CA ARG A 34 5.75 -15.95 -6.48
C ARG A 34 7.04 -15.17 -6.27
N LEU A 35 7.52 -14.50 -7.31
CA LEU A 35 8.75 -13.71 -7.22
C LEU A 35 8.64 -12.61 -6.16
N ALA A 36 7.52 -11.89 -6.08
CA ALA A 36 7.29 -10.88 -5.04
C ALA A 36 7.38 -11.50 -3.64
N SER A 37 6.77 -12.69 -3.45
CA SER A 37 6.86 -13.43 -2.17
C SER A 37 8.31 -13.83 -1.84
N GLU A 38 9.08 -14.32 -2.81
CA GLU A 38 10.49 -14.71 -2.66
C GLU A 38 11.39 -13.50 -2.32
N LEU A 39 11.06 -12.33 -2.84
CA LEU A 39 11.76 -11.07 -2.53
C LEU A 39 11.41 -10.53 -1.13
N GLY A 40 10.46 -11.13 -0.43
CA GLY A 40 10.09 -10.77 0.94
C GLY A 40 9.24 -9.50 1.02
N VAL A 41 8.33 -9.29 0.07
CA VAL A 41 7.29 -8.26 0.20
C VAL A 41 6.25 -8.67 1.24
N ASP A 42 5.58 -7.71 1.83
CA ASP A 42 4.57 -7.93 2.88
C ASP A 42 3.18 -8.18 2.29
N ALA A 43 2.90 -7.64 1.12
CA ALA A 43 1.59 -7.77 0.48
C ALA A 43 1.66 -7.68 -1.05
N VAL A 44 0.68 -8.31 -1.70
CA VAL A 44 0.41 -8.12 -3.14
C VAL A 44 -1.01 -7.64 -3.36
N GLY A 45 -1.22 -6.82 -4.40
CA GLY A 45 -2.54 -6.29 -4.76
C GLY A 45 -3.11 -6.92 -6.03
N PHE A 46 -4.37 -7.37 -5.96
CA PHE A 46 -5.20 -7.76 -7.11
C PHE A 46 -6.24 -6.68 -7.36
N VAL A 47 -6.26 -6.13 -8.56
CA VAL A 47 -7.12 -4.97 -8.90
C VAL A 47 -8.41 -5.47 -9.55
N PHE A 48 -9.56 -5.04 -9.01
CA PHE A 48 -10.89 -5.33 -9.52
C PHE A 48 -11.58 -4.08 -10.11
N ALA A 49 -10.96 -2.91 -10.02
CA ALA A 49 -11.46 -1.69 -10.62
C ALA A 49 -11.54 -1.81 -12.13
N ARG A 50 -12.74 -1.56 -12.72
CA ARG A 50 -13.06 -1.86 -14.12
C ARG A 50 -12.19 -1.11 -15.13
N GLU A 51 -11.80 0.12 -14.82
CA GLU A 51 -11.03 0.98 -15.73
C GLU A 51 -9.52 0.78 -15.64
N SER A 52 -9.07 -0.09 -14.74
CA SER A 52 -7.64 -0.36 -14.58
C SER A 52 -7.11 -1.29 -15.67
N ARG A 53 -5.94 -0.95 -16.22
CA ARG A 53 -5.20 -1.84 -17.13
C ARG A 53 -4.67 -3.10 -16.44
N ARG A 54 -4.83 -3.21 -15.10
CA ARG A 54 -4.37 -4.31 -14.24
C ARG A 54 -5.55 -5.09 -13.67
N THR A 55 -6.75 -4.86 -14.19
CA THR A 55 -7.95 -5.54 -13.73
C THR A 55 -7.85 -7.04 -14.01
N VAL A 56 -8.19 -7.83 -12.98
CA VAL A 56 -8.27 -9.28 -13.05
C VAL A 56 -9.65 -9.75 -12.62
N ARG A 57 -10.05 -10.92 -13.10
CA ARG A 57 -11.29 -11.55 -12.63
C ARG A 57 -11.06 -12.25 -11.29
N PRO A 58 -12.09 -12.41 -10.44
CA PRO A 58 -11.97 -13.10 -9.16
C PRO A 58 -11.39 -14.51 -9.26
N GLU A 59 -11.72 -15.26 -10.31
CA GLU A 59 -11.19 -16.61 -10.56
C GLU A 59 -9.67 -16.57 -10.83
N GLU A 60 -9.20 -15.61 -11.62
CA GLU A 60 -7.79 -15.43 -11.93
C GLU A 60 -7.00 -15.02 -10.68
N ALA A 61 -7.54 -14.06 -9.92
CA ALA A 61 -6.94 -13.62 -8.66
C ALA A 61 -6.86 -14.77 -7.63
N ARG A 62 -7.89 -15.62 -7.54
CA ARG A 62 -7.89 -16.81 -6.69
C ARG A 62 -6.76 -17.77 -7.06
N LEU A 63 -6.53 -18.02 -8.34
CA LEU A 63 -5.44 -18.89 -8.80
C LEU A 63 -4.07 -18.28 -8.47
N MET A 64 -3.91 -16.97 -8.70
CA MET A 64 -2.66 -16.25 -8.39
C MET A 64 -2.40 -16.20 -6.88
N ARG A 65 -3.45 -16.05 -6.06
CA ARG A 65 -3.32 -16.10 -4.60
C ARG A 65 -2.71 -17.41 -4.09
N ASN A 66 -2.95 -18.52 -4.76
CA ASN A 66 -2.35 -19.81 -4.40
C ASN A 66 -0.83 -19.86 -4.61
N ALA A 67 -0.25 -18.87 -5.30
CA ALA A 67 1.20 -18.74 -5.48
C ALA A 67 1.87 -17.88 -4.39
N LEU A 68 1.07 -17.31 -3.45
CA LEU A 68 1.61 -16.57 -2.31
C LEU A 68 2.32 -17.50 -1.33
N ALA A 69 3.48 -17.06 -0.85
CA ALA A 69 4.11 -17.68 0.31
C ALA A 69 3.30 -17.38 1.60
N PRO A 70 3.41 -18.24 2.62
CA PRO A 70 2.88 -17.92 3.94
C PRO A 70 3.36 -16.57 4.46
N LEU A 71 2.51 -15.84 5.19
CA LEU A 71 2.79 -14.53 5.76
C LEU A 71 2.90 -13.38 4.74
N VAL A 72 2.48 -13.58 3.50
CA VAL A 72 2.31 -12.51 2.51
C VAL A 72 0.82 -12.25 2.32
N ASP A 73 0.40 -11.00 2.53
CA ASP A 73 -0.99 -10.60 2.47
C ASP A 73 -1.53 -10.49 1.03
N ALA A 74 -2.78 -10.91 0.82
CA ALA A 74 -3.53 -10.68 -0.40
C ALA A 74 -4.45 -9.47 -0.22
N VAL A 75 -4.22 -8.40 -0.98
CA VAL A 75 -5.03 -7.18 -0.95
C VAL A 75 -5.92 -7.12 -2.17
N ALA A 76 -7.23 -7.00 -1.97
CA ALA A 76 -8.20 -6.77 -3.04
C ALA A 76 -8.45 -5.27 -3.21
N VAL A 77 -8.21 -4.74 -4.41
CA VAL A 77 -8.27 -3.30 -4.71
C VAL A 77 -9.51 -2.99 -5.55
N PHE A 78 -10.32 -2.06 -5.06
CA PHE A 78 -11.58 -1.62 -5.66
C PHE A 78 -11.56 -0.11 -5.90
N ALA A 79 -12.30 0.34 -6.90
CA ALA A 79 -12.61 1.74 -7.15
C ALA A 79 -14.03 1.84 -7.70
N ASP A 80 -14.96 2.32 -6.89
CA ASP A 80 -16.37 2.50 -7.19
C ASP A 80 -17.08 1.23 -7.70
N ASN A 81 -16.62 0.07 -7.28
CA ASN A 81 -17.27 -1.22 -7.54
C ASN A 81 -18.59 -1.35 -6.75
N SER A 82 -19.55 -2.08 -7.31
CA SER A 82 -20.77 -2.42 -6.60
C SER A 82 -20.49 -3.34 -5.40
N ALA A 83 -21.38 -3.32 -4.42
CA ALA A 83 -21.26 -4.21 -3.25
C ALA A 83 -21.24 -5.70 -3.61
N ASP A 84 -21.95 -6.09 -4.67
CA ASP A 84 -21.98 -7.50 -5.11
C ASP A 84 -20.66 -7.92 -5.75
N GLU A 85 -20.00 -7.03 -6.52
CA GLU A 85 -18.67 -7.31 -7.05
C GLU A 85 -17.63 -7.44 -5.93
N VAL A 86 -17.70 -6.57 -4.92
CA VAL A 86 -16.79 -6.66 -3.76
C VAL A 86 -17.03 -7.97 -3.00
N ARG A 87 -18.30 -8.33 -2.70
CA ARG A 87 -18.63 -9.60 -2.03
C ARG A 87 -18.17 -10.81 -2.81
N GLU A 88 -18.32 -10.80 -4.13
CA GLU A 88 -17.89 -11.91 -5.00
C GLU A 88 -16.37 -12.06 -4.97
N ALA A 89 -15.61 -10.97 -5.08
CA ALA A 89 -14.17 -11.00 -4.96
C ALA A 89 -13.71 -11.49 -3.56
N VAL A 90 -14.35 -11.00 -2.50
CA VAL A 90 -14.06 -11.44 -1.11
C VAL A 90 -14.33 -12.93 -0.95
N ARG A 91 -15.45 -13.42 -1.46
CA ARG A 91 -15.83 -14.84 -1.38
C ARG A 91 -14.84 -15.75 -2.10
N GLN A 92 -14.42 -15.38 -3.32
CA GLN A 92 -13.54 -16.19 -4.15
C GLN A 92 -12.07 -16.10 -3.77
N VAL A 93 -11.57 -14.88 -3.58
CA VAL A 93 -10.16 -14.61 -3.35
C VAL A 93 -9.76 -14.75 -1.89
N ARG A 94 -10.70 -14.49 -0.95
CA ARG A 94 -10.46 -14.46 0.49
C ARG A 94 -9.28 -13.56 0.83
N PRO A 95 -9.32 -12.27 0.45
CA PRO A 95 -8.24 -11.34 0.76
C PRO A 95 -8.15 -11.11 2.26
N THR A 96 -6.98 -10.75 2.75
CA THR A 96 -6.73 -10.39 4.15
C THR A 96 -6.97 -8.90 4.40
N LEU A 97 -6.99 -8.09 3.34
CA LEU A 97 -7.18 -6.65 3.39
C LEU A 97 -7.92 -6.18 2.12
N LEU A 98 -8.84 -5.23 2.29
CA LEU A 98 -9.45 -4.51 1.16
C LEU A 98 -8.80 -3.14 1.03
N GLN A 99 -8.67 -2.65 -0.20
CA GLN A 99 -8.23 -1.29 -0.48
C GLN A 99 -9.28 -0.61 -1.35
N PHE A 100 -9.86 0.48 -0.85
CA PHE A 100 -10.84 1.28 -1.58
C PHE A 100 -10.18 2.54 -2.12
N HIS A 101 -10.16 2.67 -3.44
CA HIS A 101 -9.46 3.71 -4.19
C HIS A 101 -10.39 4.73 -4.85
N GLY A 102 -11.69 4.48 -4.83
CA GLY A 102 -12.73 5.35 -5.40
C GLY A 102 -13.34 6.31 -4.38
N SER A 103 -14.61 6.63 -4.56
CA SER A 103 -15.39 7.55 -3.74
C SER A 103 -16.14 6.86 -2.57
N GLU A 104 -15.88 5.59 -2.32
CA GLU A 104 -16.56 4.80 -1.31
C GLU A 104 -16.49 5.46 0.08
N ASP A 105 -17.62 5.54 0.77
CA ASP A 105 -17.70 6.04 2.14
C ASP A 105 -17.35 4.96 3.19
N ASP A 106 -17.20 5.37 4.45
CA ASP A 106 -16.88 4.48 5.57
C ASP A 106 -17.94 3.38 5.77
N GLY A 107 -19.21 3.71 5.60
CA GLY A 107 -20.32 2.77 5.74
C GLY A 107 -20.27 1.64 4.73
N PHE A 108 -20.01 1.98 3.46
CA PHE A 108 -19.81 1.00 2.40
C PHE A 108 -18.60 0.11 2.69
N CYS A 109 -17.45 0.71 3.02
CA CYS A 109 -16.20 -0.01 3.23
C CYS A 109 -16.29 -1.04 4.38
N ARG A 110 -17.04 -0.76 5.42
CA ARG A 110 -17.28 -1.67 6.55
C ARG A 110 -18.17 -2.87 6.22
N GLY A 111 -18.95 -2.79 5.14
CA GLY A 111 -20.00 -3.76 4.81
C GLY A 111 -19.51 -5.16 4.46
N PHE A 112 -18.21 -5.42 4.46
CA PHE A 112 -17.64 -6.67 3.94
C PHE A 112 -16.94 -7.54 4.99
N GLY A 113 -16.85 -7.10 6.25
CA GLY A 113 -16.28 -7.90 7.35
C GLY A 113 -14.79 -8.22 7.24
N VAL A 114 -14.06 -7.51 6.37
CA VAL A 114 -12.62 -7.63 6.16
C VAL A 114 -11.99 -6.29 6.51
N PRO A 115 -10.83 -6.24 7.19
CA PRO A 115 -10.09 -4.99 7.41
C PRO A 115 -9.85 -4.26 6.09
N TRP A 116 -9.85 -2.92 6.13
CA TRP A 116 -9.71 -2.14 4.91
C TRP A 116 -8.88 -0.87 5.09
N VAL A 117 -8.28 -0.43 4.01
CA VAL A 117 -7.55 0.85 3.91
C VAL A 117 -8.21 1.74 2.87
N LYS A 118 -8.17 3.05 3.10
CA LYS A 118 -8.66 4.05 2.14
C LYS A 118 -7.50 4.68 1.40
N ALA A 119 -7.55 4.67 0.09
CA ALA A 119 -6.67 5.47 -0.74
C ALA A 119 -7.15 6.93 -0.76
N ILE A 120 -6.21 7.84 -0.52
CA ILE A 120 -6.42 9.29 -0.48
C ILE A 120 -5.65 9.90 -1.63
N PRO A 121 -6.33 10.53 -2.59
CA PRO A 121 -5.68 11.16 -3.73
C PRO A 121 -4.93 12.43 -3.28
N MET A 122 -3.64 12.52 -3.58
CA MET A 122 -2.76 13.64 -3.25
C MET A 122 -2.53 14.58 -4.44
N GLY A 123 -3.46 14.65 -5.38
CA GLY A 123 -3.41 15.52 -6.55
C GLY A 123 -3.20 17.01 -6.24
N LEU A 124 -3.41 17.88 -7.23
CA LEU A 124 -3.31 19.34 -7.03
C LEU A 124 -4.47 19.83 -6.16
N GLY A 125 -4.17 20.32 -4.96
CA GLY A 125 -5.16 20.84 -4.01
C GLY A 125 -4.64 20.81 -2.57
N GLU A 126 -5.40 21.33 -1.62
CA GLU A 126 -5.08 21.25 -0.20
C GLU A 126 -5.24 19.81 0.30
N SER A 127 -4.30 19.36 1.11
CA SER A 127 -4.39 18.05 1.76
C SER A 127 -5.40 18.11 2.91
N GLU A 128 -6.24 17.09 2.99
CA GLU A 128 -7.16 16.93 4.12
C GLU A 128 -6.35 16.67 5.40
N SER A 129 -6.74 17.28 6.53
CA SER A 129 -6.02 17.08 7.79
C SER A 129 -6.18 15.64 8.32
N ALA A 130 -5.23 15.18 9.14
CA ALA A 130 -5.30 13.87 9.79
C ALA A 130 -6.62 13.69 10.58
N THR A 131 -7.05 14.71 11.31
CA THR A 131 -8.32 14.69 12.06
C THR A 131 -9.52 14.53 11.15
N ALA A 132 -9.58 15.28 10.03
CA ALA A 132 -10.68 15.18 9.08
C ALA A 132 -10.76 13.79 8.44
N LEU A 133 -9.62 13.23 8.01
CA LEU A 133 -9.56 11.87 7.47
C LEU A 133 -10.04 10.81 8.46
N GLN A 134 -9.60 10.91 9.73
CA GLN A 134 -9.98 9.95 10.77
C GLN A 134 -11.45 10.07 11.17
N LEU A 135 -12.02 11.26 11.12
CA LEU A 135 -13.46 11.48 11.33
C LEU A 135 -14.29 10.97 10.14
N ARG A 136 -13.79 11.12 8.92
CA ARG A 136 -14.47 10.69 7.70
C ARG A 136 -14.45 9.17 7.52
N TYR A 137 -13.35 8.52 7.94
CA TYR A 137 -13.13 7.08 7.80
C TYR A 137 -12.75 6.42 9.14
N PRO A 138 -13.63 6.46 10.14
CA PRO A 138 -13.31 5.93 11.47
C PRO A 138 -13.08 4.41 11.50
N GLY A 139 -13.59 3.68 10.50
CA GLY A 139 -13.38 2.24 10.34
C GLY A 139 -12.12 1.83 9.60
N ALA A 140 -11.40 2.76 8.98
CA ALA A 140 -10.21 2.42 8.20
C ALA A 140 -9.09 1.88 9.08
N ALA A 141 -8.46 0.77 8.68
CA ALA A 141 -7.28 0.22 9.35
C ALA A 141 -6.01 1.04 9.03
N GLY A 142 -6.01 1.83 7.96
CA GLY A 142 -4.91 2.69 7.53
C GLY A 142 -5.31 3.54 6.33
N PHE A 143 -4.38 4.41 5.92
CA PHE A 143 -4.53 5.27 4.76
C PHE A 143 -3.39 5.03 3.77
N LEU A 144 -3.70 5.07 2.48
CA LEU A 144 -2.73 5.01 1.40
C LEU A 144 -2.79 6.34 0.64
N PHE A 145 -1.70 7.11 0.67
CA PHE A 145 -1.59 8.41 0.01
C PHE A 145 -1.02 8.21 -1.38
N ASP A 146 -1.85 8.46 -2.41
CA ASP A 146 -1.49 8.22 -3.81
C ASP A 146 -1.34 9.54 -4.56
N SER A 147 -0.21 9.71 -5.28
CA SER A 147 0.05 10.89 -6.11
C SER A 147 -0.98 11.08 -7.24
N HIS A 148 -1.67 10.02 -7.63
CA HIS A 148 -2.67 10.09 -8.68
C HIS A 148 -3.96 10.71 -8.14
N GLY A 149 -4.52 11.65 -8.90
CA GLY A 149 -5.90 12.09 -8.74
C GLY A 149 -6.87 11.01 -9.22
N ARG A 150 -8.14 11.40 -9.51
CA ARG A 150 -9.17 10.49 -10.03
C ARG A 150 -8.87 9.86 -11.40
N GLU A 151 -7.75 10.18 -12.04
CA GLU A 151 -7.39 9.59 -13.32
C GLU A 151 -6.71 8.22 -13.11
N PRO A 152 -6.99 7.20 -13.96
CA PRO A 152 -6.39 5.88 -13.87
C PRO A 152 -4.86 5.97 -13.94
N GLY A 153 -4.19 5.40 -12.96
CA GLY A 153 -2.78 5.56 -12.68
C GLY A 153 -1.81 5.28 -13.82
N GLY A 154 -0.68 5.99 -13.80
CA GLY A 154 0.44 5.78 -14.71
C GLY A 154 1.20 7.05 -15.13
N SER A 155 0.85 8.24 -14.59
CA SER A 155 1.50 9.50 -14.99
C SER A 155 2.96 9.64 -14.54
N GLY A 156 3.45 8.78 -13.65
CA GLY A 156 4.83 8.86 -13.10
C GLY A 156 5.11 10.13 -12.28
N ARG A 157 4.09 10.96 -12.04
CA ARG A 157 4.25 12.18 -11.24
C ARG A 157 4.35 11.86 -9.76
N ILE A 158 5.37 12.37 -9.11
CA ILE A 158 5.56 12.31 -7.66
C ILE A 158 4.82 13.52 -7.07
N PHE A 159 4.04 13.31 -6.00
CA PHE A 159 3.54 14.44 -5.21
C PHE A 159 4.57 14.83 -4.16
N ASP A 160 4.45 16.04 -3.62
CA ASP A 160 5.26 16.45 -2.49
C ASP A 160 4.89 15.62 -1.24
N TRP A 161 5.75 14.70 -0.86
CA TRP A 161 5.54 13.77 0.25
C TRP A 161 5.35 14.48 1.60
N ASN A 162 5.83 15.73 1.76
CA ASN A 162 5.60 16.53 2.97
C ASN A 162 4.12 16.88 3.16
N ARG A 163 3.27 16.65 2.15
CA ARG A 163 1.83 16.87 2.21
C ARG A 163 1.07 15.73 2.90
N VAL A 164 1.71 14.62 3.23
CA VAL A 164 1.08 13.57 4.04
C VAL A 164 0.78 14.14 5.42
N PRO A 165 -0.47 14.07 5.88
CA PRO A 165 -0.86 14.71 7.14
C PRO A 165 -0.10 14.11 8.33
N ALA A 166 0.54 14.96 9.13
CA ALA A 166 1.11 14.56 10.41
C ALA A 166 0.00 14.30 11.45
N GLY A 167 0.28 13.43 12.43
CA GLY A 167 -0.64 13.16 13.53
C GLY A 167 -1.73 12.12 13.22
N LEU A 168 -1.56 11.32 12.18
CA LEU A 168 -2.39 10.14 11.97
C LEU A 168 -2.17 9.11 13.09
N ASN A 169 -3.26 8.62 13.67
CA ASN A 169 -3.24 7.53 14.65
C ASN A 169 -3.36 6.13 13.98
N ARG A 170 -3.33 6.08 12.67
CA ARG A 170 -3.41 4.88 11.81
C ARG A 170 -2.20 4.82 10.89
N PRO A 171 -1.80 3.61 10.47
CA PRO A 171 -0.74 3.44 9.47
C PRO A 171 -0.94 4.28 8.22
N ALA A 172 0.11 4.97 7.78
CA ALA A 172 0.15 5.73 6.53
C ALA A 172 1.10 5.04 5.54
N MET A 173 0.60 4.73 4.36
CA MET A 173 1.37 4.17 3.26
C MET A 173 1.53 5.19 2.14
N LEU A 174 2.70 5.22 1.49
CA LEU A 174 2.93 6.03 0.30
C LEU A 174 2.71 5.21 -0.96
N ALA A 175 2.06 5.82 -1.93
CA ALA A 175 1.85 5.28 -3.26
C ALA A 175 2.00 6.36 -4.34
N GLY A 176 1.87 5.94 -5.59
CA GLY A 176 1.91 6.83 -6.77
C GLY A 176 3.31 7.28 -7.15
N GLY A 177 3.73 6.89 -8.35
CA GLY A 177 5.01 7.30 -8.93
C GLY A 177 6.26 6.75 -8.24
N LEU A 178 6.13 5.85 -7.26
CA LEU A 178 7.28 5.21 -6.64
C LEU A 178 7.97 4.26 -7.62
N THR A 179 9.31 4.32 -7.61
CA THR A 179 10.21 3.52 -8.45
C THR A 179 11.43 3.10 -7.63
N PRO A 180 12.27 2.17 -8.12
CA PRO A 180 13.56 1.88 -7.48
C PRO A 180 14.47 3.10 -7.35
N ASP A 181 14.29 4.14 -8.19
CA ASP A 181 15.17 5.32 -8.23
C ASP A 181 14.79 6.38 -7.18
N ASN A 182 13.56 6.35 -6.64
CA ASN A 182 13.07 7.40 -5.74
C ASN A 182 12.56 6.89 -4.39
N VAL A 183 12.31 5.60 -4.23
CA VAL A 183 11.71 5.04 -2.99
C VAL A 183 12.59 5.23 -1.77
N PHE A 184 13.91 5.19 -1.93
CA PHE A 184 14.86 5.45 -0.85
C PHE A 184 14.65 6.85 -0.26
N ASP A 185 14.64 7.88 -1.10
CA ASP A 185 14.48 9.28 -0.66
C ASP A 185 13.07 9.51 -0.08
N ALA A 186 12.05 8.88 -0.67
CA ALA A 186 10.69 8.93 -0.14
C ALA A 186 10.60 8.41 1.30
N ILE A 187 11.24 7.27 1.59
CA ILE A 187 11.24 6.66 2.93
C ILE A 187 12.03 7.51 3.92
N VAL A 188 13.23 7.97 3.55
CA VAL A 188 14.08 8.80 4.41
C VAL A 188 13.38 10.11 4.78
N ALA A 189 12.66 10.72 3.82
CA ALA A 189 11.95 11.98 4.05
C ALA A 189 10.71 11.84 4.93
N THR A 190 9.98 10.70 4.86
CA THR A 190 8.63 10.62 5.45
C THR A 190 8.47 9.53 6.51
N MET A 191 9.37 8.56 6.56
CA MET A 191 9.29 7.38 7.43
C MET A 191 7.87 6.76 7.43
N PRO A 192 7.33 6.36 6.27
CA PRO A 192 5.97 5.86 6.17
C PRO A 192 5.87 4.47 6.79
N TRP A 193 4.67 4.06 7.20
CA TRP A 193 4.42 2.67 7.63
C TRP A 193 4.75 1.65 6.55
N GLY A 194 4.50 2.00 5.28
CA GLY A 194 4.77 1.16 4.13
C GLY A 194 4.76 1.95 2.83
N VAL A 195 5.19 1.28 1.78
CA VAL A 195 5.19 1.78 0.40
C VAL A 195 4.43 0.82 -0.50
N ASP A 196 3.71 1.36 -1.47
CA ASP A 196 2.94 0.62 -2.47
C ASP A 196 3.41 0.98 -3.88
N VAL A 197 3.86 0.00 -4.64
CA VAL A 197 4.36 0.19 -5.99
C VAL A 197 3.55 -0.63 -7.00
N ALA A 198 3.23 -0.03 -8.13
CA ALA A 198 2.60 -0.73 -9.26
C ALA A 198 3.43 -0.55 -10.54
N SER A 199 3.28 0.57 -11.24
CA SER A 199 3.93 0.84 -12.53
C SER A 199 5.45 0.97 -12.45
N GLY A 200 5.99 1.45 -11.32
CA GLY A 200 7.44 1.65 -11.15
C GLY A 200 8.28 0.37 -11.23
N VAL A 201 7.64 -0.79 -11.09
CA VAL A 201 8.28 -2.11 -11.22
C VAL A 201 7.69 -2.95 -12.35
N GLU A 202 7.11 -2.30 -13.37
CA GLU A 202 6.53 -2.97 -14.53
C GLU A 202 7.37 -2.75 -15.80
N SER A 203 7.39 -3.77 -16.66
CA SER A 203 7.87 -3.68 -18.05
C SER A 203 6.75 -3.24 -19.00
N ALA A 204 5.50 -3.61 -18.69
CA ALA A 204 4.27 -3.17 -19.33
C ALA A 204 3.11 -3.23 -18.31
N PRO A 205 1.98 -2.53 -18.53
CA PRO A 205 0.86 -2.54 -17.59
C PRO A 205 0.43 -3.96 -17.20
N GLY A 206 0.49 -4.27 -15.90
CA GLY A 206 0.19 -5.59 -15.35
C GLY A 206 1.31 -6.63 -15.46
N ILE A 207 2.42 -6.33 -16.14
CA ILE A 207 3.56 -7.24 -16.28
C ILE A 207 4.71 -6.72 -15.44
N LYS A 208 5.01 -7.41 -14.33
CA LYS A 208 6.11 -7.03 -13.46
C LYS A 208 7.46 -7.39 -14.07
N ASP A 209 8.44 -6.53 -13.84
CA ASP A 209 9.84 -6.73 -14.17
C ASP A 209 10.56 -7.21 -12.91
N GLY A 210 11.14 -8.41 -12.98
CA GLY A 210 11.75 -9.05 -11.80
C GLY A 210 12.96 -8.29 -11.26
N ASP A 211 13.75 -7.68 -12.13
CA ASP A 211 14.95 -6.92 -11.69
C ASP A 211 14.55 -5.59 -11.07
N ARG A 212 13.52 -4.92 -11.60
CA ARG A 212 12.96 -3.71 -10.97
C ARG A 212 12.32 -4.02 -9.64
N MET A 213 11.57 -5.14 -9.50
CA MET A 213 11.03 -5.53 -8.20
C MET A 213 12.13 -5.78 -7.17
N ARG A 214 13.19 -6.53 -7.54
CA ARG A 214 14.34 -6.80 -6.68
C ARG A 214 14.98 -5.51 -6.23
N ARG A 215 15.33 -4.65 -7.17
CA ARG A 215 15.96 -3.36 -6.89
C ARG A 215 15.07 -2.46 -6.00
N PHE A 216 13.76 -2.45 -6.21
CA PHE A 216 12.83 -1.72 -5.35
C PHE A 216 12.90 -2.19 -3.90
N VAL A 217 12.86 -3.50 -3.68
CA VAL A 217 12.97 -4.10 -2.34
C VAL A 217 14.32 -3.77 -1.69
N GLU A 218 15.41 -3.86 -2.44
CA GLU A 218 16.77 -3.52 -1.97
C GLU A 218 16.85 -2.05 -1.54
N GLU A 219 16.30 -1.13 -2.31
CA GLU A 219 16.28 0.31 -1.98
C GLU A 219 15.44 0.61 -0.73
N VAL A 220 14.32 -0.07 -0.55
CA VAL A 220 13.52 0.04 0.69
C VAL A 220 14.34 -0.44 1.90
N ARG A 221 15.00 -1.60 1.81
CA ARG A 221 15.83 -2.12 2.90
C ARG A 221 17.02 -1.21 3.21
N ARG A 222 17.65 -0.64 2.17
CA ARG A 222 18.72 0.35 2.31
C ARG A 222 18.26 1.60 3.05
N ALA A 223 17.04 2.07 2.75
CA ALA A 223 16.45 3.22 3.45
C ALA A 223 16.17 2.91 4.93
N ASP A 224 15.61 1.73 5.24
CA ASP A 224 15.37 1.29 6.62
C ASP A 224 16.69 1.31 7.44
N CYS A 225 17.77 0.73 6.90
CA CYS A 225 19.10 0.76 7.54
C CYS A 225 19.64 2.19 7.76
N ARG A 226 19.34 3.12 6.85
CA ARG A 226 19.75 4.54 6.99
C ARG A 226 18.99 5.23 8.11
N VAL A 227 17.67 4.98 8.21
CA VAL A 227 16.80 5.56 9.25
C VAL A 227 17.17 5.04 10.64
N GLU A 228 17.53 3.77 10.77
CA GLU A 228 17.97 3.18 12.06
C GLU A 228 19.26 3.82 12.58
N ASN A 229 20.16 4.25 11.70
CA ASN A 229 21.47 4.81 12.03
C ASN A 229 21.48 6.36 12.14
N SER A 230 20.34 7.03 12.00
CA SER A 230 20.20 8.50 12.07
C SER A 230 19.55 8.94 13.37
#